data_3b0e6c3295409a3edb7ac94fc9ba0a95
#
_entry.id   3b0e6c3295409a3edb7ac94fc9ba0a95
#
_cell.length_a   1.000
_cell.length_b   1.000
_cell.length_c   1.000
_cell.angle_alpha   90.00
_cell.angle_beta   90.00
_cell.angle_gamma   90.00
#
_symmetry.space_group_name_H-M   'P 1'
#
loop_
_entity.id
_entity.type
_entity.pdbx_description
1 polymer ?
#
loop_
_entity_poly.entity_id
_entity_poly.type
_entity_poly.pdbx_seq_one_letter_code
_entity_poly.pdbx_strand_id
1 'polypeptide(L)'
;MQEKALETFKFLVVDDSEFARRALIKVLSHIGGTLAGEAVSGQDAVQKYKNLRPDLVFMDITMPGMEGIDALDAIMHEDGAARVVMVSSLGHNDLVKDALKKGAKHFITKPVQNVPMAEIVRFVLSH
;
A
#
# COMPACT_ATOMS: atom_id res chain seq x y z
N MET A 1 25.12 -9.76 -15.87
CA MET A 1 24.45 -8.49 -15.84
C MET A 1 24.35 -8.00 -14.40
N GLN A 2 24.62 -6.81 -14.23
CA GLN A 2 24.56 -6.33 -12.89
C GLN A 2 23.13 -6.31 -12.40
N GLU A 3 23.00 -6.36 -11.12
CA GLU A 3 21.71 -6.21 -10.49
C GLU A 3 21.12 -4.87 -10.87
N LYS A 4 19.97 -4.91 -11.47
CA LYS A 4 19.32 -3.69 -11.84
C LYS A 4 18.77 -3.01 -10.60
N ALA A 5 19.04 -1.74 -10.44
CA ALA A 5 18.46 -0.99 -9.36
C ALA A 5 16.94 -1.00 -9.50
N LEU A 6 16.23 -0.89 -8.38
CA LEU A 6 14.79 -0.75 -8.41
C LEU A 6 14.45 0.46 -9.26
N GLU A 7 13.59 0.25 -10.24
CA GLU A 7 13.12 1.38 -11.03
C GLU A 7 12.28 2.27 -10.19
N THR A 8 12.23 3.55 -10.53
CA THR A 8 11.38 4.43 -9.78
C THR A 8 9.92 3.98 -9.95
N PHE A 9 9.17 4.11 -8.90
CA PHE A 9 7.76 3.76 -8.89
C PHE A 9 7.02 4.84 -8.11
N LYS A 10 5.76 5.03 -8.45
CA LYS A 10 4.92 6.01 -7.75
C LYS A 10 4.02 5.28 -6.77
N PHE A 11 3.90 5.82 -5.57
CA PHE A 11 3.11 5.15 -4.55
C PHE A 11 2.14 6.09 -3.88
N LEU A 12 1.02 5.52 -3.45
CA LEU A 12 -0.01 6.19 -2.66
C LEU A 12 0.02 5.57 -1.27
N VAL A 13 0.04 6.40 -0.24
CA VAL A 13 0.04 5.93 1.15
C VAL A 13 -1.29 6.31 1.79
N VAL A 14 -1.96 5.32 2.37
CA VAL A 14 -3.29 5.49 2.96
C VAL A 14 -3.23 5.09 4.43
N ASP A 15 -3.41 6.04 5.31
CA ASP A 15 -3.43 5.82 6.75
C ASP A 15 -3.99 7.09 7.37
N ASP A 16 -4.82 6.98 8.39
CA ASP A 16 -5.36 8.15 9.04
C ASP A 16 -4.35 8.82 9.97
N SER A 17 -3.23 8.18 10.26
CA SER A 17 -2.18 8.71 11.12
C SER A 17 -1.09 9.35 10.26
N GLU A 18 -0.85 10.62 10.47
CA GLU A 18 0.22 11.32 9.78
C GLU A 18 1.58 10.71 10.12
N PHE A 19 1.77 10.33 11.37
CA PHE A 19 3.02 9.71 11.79
C PHE A 19 3.27 8.42 11.01
N ALA A 20 2.24 7.59 10.87
CA ALA A 20 2.38 6.32 10.14
C ALA A 20 2.66 6.58 8.66
N ARG A 21 1.97 7.57 8.06
CA ARG A 21 2.22 7.88 6.65
C ARG A 21 3.65 8.35 6.45
N ARG A 22 4.16 9.21 7.33
CA ARG A 22 5.53 9.72 7.19
C ARG A 22 6.57 8.63 7.32
N ALA A 23 6.37 7.69 8.24
CA ALA A 23 7.30 6.57 8.39
C ALA A 23 7.37 5.75 7.12
N LEU A 24 6.23 5.47 6.53
CA LEU A 24 6.17 4.67 5.31
C LEU A 24 6.75 5.42 4.12
N ILE A 25 6.43 6.70 4.00
CA ILE A 25 6.96 7.54 2.92
C ILE A 25 8.49 7.56 2.97
N LYS A 26 9.03 7.69 4.17
CA LYS A 26 10.49 7.73 4.32
C LYS A 26 11.14 6.45 3.83
N VAL A 27 10.59 5.30 4.23
CA VAL A 27 11.13 4.01 3.82
C VAL A 27 11.03 3.82 2.31
N LEU A 28 9.86 4.13 1.75
CA LEU A 28 9.64 3.93 0.32
C LEU A 28 10.45 4.89 -0.53
N SER A 29 10.61 6.13 -0.08
CA SER A 29 11.41 7.10 -0.81
C SER A 29 12.87 6.70 -0.83
N HIS A 30 13.34 6.08 0.25
CA HIS A 30 14.72 5.64 0.36
C HIS A 30 15.06 4.57 -0.67
N ILE A 31 14.09 3.76 -1.06
CA ILE A 31 14.34 2.67 -2.01
C ILE A 31 13.92 3.02 -3.44
N GLY A 32 13.71 4.29 -3.73
CA GLY A 32 13.46 4.72 -5.10
C GLY A 32 12.04 5.12 -5.42
N GLY A 33 11.14 5.11 -4.44
CA GLY A 33 9.77 5.48 -4.67
C GLY A 33 9.56 6.98 -4.73
N THR A 34 8.56 7.39 -5.49
CA THR A 34 8.12 8.77 -5.56
C THR A 34 6.69 8.83 -5.04
N LEU A 35 6.45 9.71 -4.08
CA LEU A 35 5.12 9.85 -3.50
C LEU A 35 4.16 10.45 -4.51
N ALA A 36 3.12 9.70 -4.86
CA ALA A 36 2.07 10.22 -5.73
C ALA A 36 1.03 11.00 -4.92
N GLY A 37 0.76 10.54 -3.70
CA GLY A 37 -0.19 11.23 -2.84
C GLY A 37 -0.38 10.51 -1.53
N GLU A 38 -1.13 11.15 -0.64
CA GLU A 38 -1.49 10.59 0.65
C GLU A 38 -2.99 10.62 0.78
N ALA A 39 -3.55 9.60 1.42
CA ALA A 39 -4.98 9.56 1.70
C ALA A 39 -5.17 9.26 3.18
N VAL A 40 -6.22 9.81 3.76
CA VAL A 40 -6.47 9.72 5.20
C VAL A 40 -7.66 8.83 5.53
N SER A 41 -8.33 8.30 4.53
CA SER A 41 -9.50 7.43 4.71
C SER A 41 -9.64 6.53 3.50
N GLY A 42 -10.55 5.56 3.62
CA GLY A 42 -10.82 4.66 2.49
C GLY A 42 -11.44 5.40 1.32
N GLN A 43 -12.39 6.30 1.58
CA GLN A 43 -13.01 7.07 0.50
C GLN A 43 -11.97 7.93 -0.22
N ASP A 44 -11.11 8.58 0.55
CA ASP A 44 -10.06 9.41 0.00
C ASP A 44 -9.11 8.57 -0.86
N ALA A 45 -8.81 7.35 -0.41
CA ALA A 45 -7.94 6.44 -1.15
C ALA A 45 -8.52 6.07 -2.50
N VAL A 46 -9.80 5.74 -2.54
CA VAL A 46 -10.46 5.36 -3.80
C VAL A 46 -10.42 6.53 -4.77
N GLN A 47 -10.73 7.73 -4.29
CA GLN A 47 -10.74 8.92 -5.14
C GLN A 47 -9.36 9.23 -5.67
N LYS A 48 -8.35 9.16 -4.81
CA LYS A 48 -6.98 9.45 -5.22
C LYS A 48 -6.43 8.38 -6.16
N TYR A 49 -6.82 7.13 -5.96
CA TYR A 49 -6.39 6.09 -6.88
C TYR A 49 -6.90 6.39 -8.29
N LYS A 50 -8.16 6.79 -8.41
CA LYS A 50 -8.72 7.12 -9.73
C LYS A 50 -7.96 8.24 -10.40
N ASN A 51 -7.60 9.25 -9.63
CA ASN A 51 -6.95 10.45 -10.18
C ASN A 51 -5.48 10.26 -10.44
N LEU A 52 -4.79 9.51 -9.60
CA LEU A 52 -3.33 9.44 -9.62
C LEU A 52 -2.78 8.20 -10.30
N ARG A 53 -3.53 7.11 -10.26
CA ARG A 53 -3.12 5.82 -10.84
C ARG A 53 -1.69 5.46 -10.46
N PRO A 54 -1.39 5.34 -9.16
CA PRO A 54 -0.03 5.01 -8.72
C PRO A 54 0.33 3.58 -9.08
N ASP A 55 1.62 3.29 -9.07
CA ASP A 55 2.09 1.93 -9.31
C ASP A 55 1.80 1.01 -8.14
N LEU A 56 1.84 1.55 -6.93
CA LEU A 56 1.59 0.80 -5.70
C LEU A 56 0.73 1.61 -4.75
N VAL A 57 -0.10 0.91 -4.00
CA VAL A 57 -0.87 1.51 -2.90
C VAL A 57 -0.49 0.78 -1.62
N PHE A 58 -0.14 1.54 -0.59
CA PHE A 58 0.08 0.99 0.75
C PHE A 58 -1.06 1.47 1.62
N MET A 59 -1.87 0.55 2.10
CA MET A 59 -3.13 0.89 2.75
C MET A 59 -3.27 0.24 4.11
N ASP A 60 -3.48 1.07 5.14
CA ASP A 60 -3.78 0.58 6.48
C ASP A 60 -5.06 -0.24 6.42
N ILE A 61 -5.04 -1.39 7.12
CA ILE A 61 -6.15 -2.32 7.04
C ILE A 61 -7.36 -1.83 7.84
N THR A 62 -7.14 -1.06 8.90
CA THR A 62 -8.24 -0.53 9.70
C THR A 62 -8.15 0.99 9.78
N MET A 63 -9.24 1.65 9.42
CA MET A 63 -9.34 3.10 9.47
C MET A 63 -10.78 3.48 9.82
N PRO A 64 -10.98 4.66 10.45
CA PRO A 64 -12.34 5.12 10.72
C PRO A 64 -13.13 5.31 9.42
N GLY A 65 -14.40 5.02 9.46
CA GLY A 65 -15.28 5.13 8.32
C GLY A 65 -15.14 3.92 7.42
N MET A 66 -14.71 4.13 6.18
CA MET A 66 -14.49 3.02 5.26
C MET A 66 -13.17 2.34 5.62
N GLU A 67 -13.26 1.07 5.96
CA GLU A 67 -12.05 0.31 6.32
C GLU A 67 -11.20 0.02 5.11
N GLY A 68 -9.92 -0.29 5.38
CA GLY A 68 -8.98 -0.56 4.30
C GLY A 68 -9.43 -1.68 3.37
N ILE A 69 -10.08 -2.71 3.91
CA ILE A 69 -10.57 -3.82 3.08
C ILE A 69 -11.65 -3.35 2.13
N ASP A 70 -12.55 -2.48 2.59
CA ASP A 70 -13.59 -1.95 1.71
C ASP A 70 -13.01 -1.08 0.62
N ALA A 71 -11.99 -0.29 0.96
CA ALA A 71 -11.31 0.53 -0.03
C ALA A 71 -10.55 -0.33 -1.03
N LEU A 72 -9.92 -1.39 -0.57
CA LEU A 72 -9.25 -2.35 -1.45
C LEU A 72 -10.24 -2.91 -2.46
N ASP A 73 -11.40 -3.34 -1.98
CA ASP A 73 -12.42 -3.92 -2.86
C ASP A 73 -12.85 -2.92 -3.91
N ALA A 74 -13.07 -1.67 -3.52
CA ALA A 74 -13.46 -0.62 -4.44
C ALA A 74 -12.37 -0.32 -5.47
N ILE A 75 -11.12 -0.29 -5.05
CA ILE A 75 -10.01 -0.05 -5.95
C ILE A 75 -9.87 -1.20 -6.95
N MET A 76 -10.01 -2.43 -6.49
CA MET A 76 -9.90 -3.59 -7.37
C MET A 76 -11.05 -3.64 -8.39
N HIS A 77 -12.24 -3.15 -8.02
CA HIS A 77 -13.34 -3.02 -8.97
C HIS A 77 -13.05 -1.94 -10.01
N GLU A 78 -12.39 -0.88 -9.58
CA GLU A 78 -12.04 0.22 -10.49
C GLU A 78 -10.93 -0.20 -11.45
N ASP A 79 -9.99 -1.00 -10.97
CA ASP A 79 -8.81 -1.39 -11.74
C ASP A 79 -8.32 -2.74 -11.24
N GLY A 80 -8.64 -3.79 -11.97
CA GLY A 80 -8.25 -5.14 -11.57
C GLY A 80 -6.74 -5.38 -11.58
N ALA A 81 -5.97 -4.48 -12.17
CA ALA A 81 -4.52 -4.58 -12.19
C ALA A 81 -3.87 -3.77 -11.06
N ALA A 82 -4.66 -3.15 -10.19
CA ALA A 82 -4.13 -2.37 -9.08
C ALA A 82 -3.26 -3.24 -8.17
N ARG A 83 -2.17 -2.65 -7.69
CA ARG A 83 -1.26 -3.33 -6.78
C ARG A 83 -1.37 -2.70 -5.41
N VAL A 84 -2.02 -3.41 -4.49
CA VAL A 84 -2.26 -2.90 -3.14
C VAL A 84 -1.54 -3.79 -2.15
N VAL A 85 -0.77 -3.16 -1.27
CA VAL A 85 -0.10 -3.82 -0.15
C VAL A 85 -0.81 -3.34 1.12
N MET A 86 -1.32 -4.29 1.90
CA MET A 86 -1.99 -3.92 3.14
C MET A 86 -0.97 -3.73 4.25
N VAL A 87 -1.24 -2.80 5.13
CA VAL A 87 -0.39 -2.50 6.27
C VAL A 87 -1.20 -2.79 7.54
N SER A 88 -0.65 -3.60 8.41
CA SER A 88 -1.42 -4.13 9.54
C SER A 88 -0.61 -4.05 10.82
N SER A 89 -1.29 -3.79 11.93
CA SER A 89 -0.73 -4.02 13.26
C SER A 89 -0.88 -5.51 13.58
N LEU A 90 -0.20 -5.95 14.62
CA LEU A 90 -0.35 -7.32 15.09
C LEU A 90 -1.79 -7.59 15.50
N GLY A 91 -2.24 -8.81 15.26
CA GLY A 91 -3.56 -9.23 15.72
C GLY A 91 -4.66 -9.13 14.69
N HIS A 92 -4.33 -8.80 13.43
CA HIS A 92 -5.33 -8.65 12.38
C HIS A 92 -5.25 -9.74 11.33
N ASN A 93 -4.92 -10.97 11.75
CA ASN A 93 -4.68 -12.06 10.80
C ASN A 93 -5.87 -12.38 9.91
N ASP A 94 -7.08 -12.35 10.48
CA ASP A 94 -8.27 -12.65 9.69
C ASP A 94 -8.52 -11.59 8.63
N LEU A 95 -8.28 -10.34 8.96
CA LEU A 95 -8.44 -9.25 8.00
C LEU A 95 -7.41 -9.33 6.90
N VAL A 96 -6.19 -9.72 7.24
CA VAL A 96 -5.13 -9.90 6.24
C VAL A 96 -5.51 -10.99 5.25
N LYS A 97 -6.01 -12.11 5.75
CA LYS A 97 -6.43 -13.21 4.86
C LYS A 97 -7.55 -12.77 3.94
N ASP A 98 -8.51 -12.03 4.46
CA ASP A 98 -9.61 -11.53 3.67
C ASP A 98 -9.12 -10.57 2.59
N ALA A 99 -8.18 -9.70 2.94
CA ALA A 99 -7.62 -8.76 1.98
C ALA A 99 -6.90 -9.47 0.84
N LEU A 100 -6.12 -10.51 1.17
CA LEU A 100 -5.43 -11.27 0.13
C LEU A 100 -6.41 -11.93 -0.82
N LYS A 101 -7.51 -12.46 -0.29
CA LYS A 101 -8.55 -13.06 -1.14
C LYS A 101 -9.21 -12.02 -2.04
N LYS A 102 -9.27 -10.77 -1.60
CA LYS A 102 -9.90 -9.70 -2.37
C LYS A 102 -8.95 -9.05 -3.35
N GLY A 103 -7.71 -9.50 -3.42
CA GLY A 103 -6.79 -9.03 -4.45
C GLY A 103 -5.58 -8.27 -3.98
N ALA A 104 -5.39 -8.07 -2.67
CA ALA A 104 -4.16 -7.47 -2.19
C ALA A 104 -2.98 -8.34 -2.60
N LYS A 105 -1.89 -7.69 -3.02
CA LYS A 105 -0.72 -8.42 -3.51
C LYS A 105 0.17 -8.91 -2.39
N HIS A 106 0.13 -8.22 -1.26
CA HIS A 106 1.01 -8.55 -0.14
C HIS A 106 0.49 -7.83 1.09
N PHE A 107 1.08 -8.13 2.23
CA PHE A 107 0.83 -7.35 3.43
C PHE A 107 2.14 -7.16 4.18
N ILE A 108 2.20 -6.11 4.99
CA ILE A 108 3.34 -5.85 5.86
C ILE A 108 2.81 -5.52 7.24
N THR A 109 3.65 -5.74 8.24
CA THR A 109 3.27 -5.52 9.64
C THR A 109 4.06 -4.33 10.19
N LYS A 110 3.38 -3.45 10.91
CA LYS A 110 4.03 -2.34 11.60
C LYS A 110 4.89 -2.89 12.73
N PRO A 111 6.02 -2.29 13.02
CA PRO A 111 6.57 -1.06 12.45
C PRO A 111 7.26 -1.32 11.10
N VAL A 112 7.05 -0.41 10.17
CA VAL A 112 7.51 -0.61 8.79
C VAL A 112 9.03 -0.56 8.65
N GLN A 113 9.73 -0.01 9.62
CA GLN A 113 11.18 0.07 9.59
C GLN A 113 11.85 -1.30 9.60
N ASN A 114 11.18 -2.30 10.14
CA ASN A 114 11.73 -3.65 10.25
C ASN A 114 11.38 -4.53 9.06
N VAL A 115 10.70 -3.99 8.07
CA VAL A 115 10.21 -4.75 6.93
C VAL A 115 11.24 -4.71 5.80
N PRO A 116 11.51 -5.84 5.12
CA PRO A 116 12.42 -5.84 3.97
C PRO A 116 11.71 -5.24 2.76
N MET A 117 11.53 -3.93 2.79
CA MET A 117 10.63 -3.24 1.88
C MET A 117 11.05 -3.35 0.43
N ALA A 118 12.36 -3.27 0.14
CA ALA A 118 12.82 -3.35 -1.25
C ALA A 118 12.46 -4.69 -1.88
N GLU A 119 12.58 -5.76 -1.12
CA GLU A 119 12.23 -7.09 -1.64
C GLU A 119 10.73 -7.20 -1.89
N ILE A 120 9.93 -6.66 -0.98
CA ILE A 120 8.48 -6.71 -1.13
C ILE A 120 8.04 -5.90 -2.33
N VAL A 121 8.59 -4.71 -2.50
CA VAL A 121 8.24 -3.86 -3.63
C VAL A 121 8.62 -4.54 -4.94
N ARG A 122 9.82 -5.14 -5.03
CA ARG A 122 10.21 -5.87 -6.23
C ARG A 122 9.24 -7.00 -6.54
N PHE A 123 8.87 -7.75 -5.52
CA PHE A 123 7.93 -8.85 -5.69
C PHE A 123 6.59 -8.34 -6.22
N VAL A 124 6.06 -7.31 -5.60
CA VAL A 124 4.73 -6.80 -5.96
C VAL A 124 4.74 -6.20 -7.36
N LEU A 125 5.79 -5.46 -7.72
CA LEU A 125 5.88 -4.87 -9.05
C LEU A 125 6.05 -5.93 -10.14
N SER A 126 6.54 -7.11 -9.78
CA SER A 126 6.74 -8.20 -10.74
C SER A 126 5.51 -9.10 -10.89
N HIS A 127 4.54 -8.91 -10.06
CA HIS A 127 3.34 -9.74 -10.05
C HIS A 127 2.11 -8.86 -10.12
#